data_14373b9b29affc4c8506f0b1b86ce0b8
#
_entry.id   14373b9b29affc4c8506f0b1b86ce0b8
#
_cell.length_a   1.000
_cell.length_b   1.000
_cell.length_c   1.000
_cell.angle_alpha   90.00
_cell.angle_beta   90.00
_cell.angle_gamma   90.00
#
_symmetry.space_group_name_H-M   'P 1'
#
loop_
_entity.id
_entity.type
_entity.pdbx_description
1 polymer ?
#
loop_
_entity_poly.entity_id
_entity_poly.type
_entity_poly.pdbx_seq_one_letter_code
_entity_poly.pdbx_strand_id
1 'polypeptide(L)'
;DSQDESKYHLYYLNESETVLREEPYSPGEETADFMVKDLMQKLGSKDAPDGEISLLPEDVSINSYEVQKDLLVIDFSKEYSKMSKIREVMTRDGVVQTFLQIPDIHKVQFTVGGQPLTNSRNQEVGEMTSDTFAQYTGKDKESYRYDTFTLYFMDKNGKNLVKETRNVYYRRSLPKERVVLEQLAKGPMEEGHYATIPDSSLVLSVITADRICYINMNSTFRDETPE
;
A
#
# COMPACT_ATOMS: atom_id res chain seq x y z
N ASP A 1 -19.52 16.98 -13.98
CA ASP A 1 -18.56 16.56 -12.94
C ASP A 1 -17.17 16.95 -13.42
N SER A 2 -16.69 18.13 -13.00
CA SER A 2 -15.33 18.58 -13.24
C SER A 2 -14.39 17.69 -12.42
N GLN A 3 -13.63 16.82 -13.09
CA GLN A 3 -12.49 16.16 -12.49
C GLN A 3 -11.52 17.30 -12.13
N ASP A 4 -11.24 17.45 -10.85
CA ASP A 4 -10.21 18.36 -10.36
C ASP A 4 -8.86 17.78 -10.80
N GLU A 5 -8.31 18.33 -11.88
CA GLU A 5 -6.98 18.00 -12.40
C GLU A 5 -5.91 18.72 -11.58
N SER A 6 -5.97 18.61 -10.27
CA SER A 6 -4.95 19.20 -9.41
C SER A 6 -3.60 18.55 -9.73
N LYS A 7 -2.55 19.37 -9.89
CA LYS A 7 -1.20 18.92 -10.22
C LYS A 7 -0.55 18.19 -9.04
N TYR A 8 -0.92 18.53 -7.81
CA TYR A 8 -0.36 17.98 -6.59
C TYR A 8 -1.47 17.45 -5.66
N HIS A 9 -1.13 16.46 -4.83
CA HIS A 9 -2.06 15.79 -3.94
C HIS A 9 -1.45 15.57 -2.56
N LEU A 10 -2.31 15.56 -1.54
CA LEU A 10 -2.03 15.02 -0.21
C LEU A 10 -2.57 13.60 -0.13
N TYR A 11 -1.90 12.74 0.59
CA TYR A 11 -2.33 11.36 0.77
C TYR A 11 -2.78 11.11 2.20
N TYR A 12 -3.84 10.35 2.33
CA TYR A 12 -4.48 9.95 3.58
C TYR A 12 -4.82 8.47 3.54
N LEU A 13 -5.24 7.90 4.65
CA LEU A 13 -5.83 6.57 4.69
C LEU A 13 -7.32 6.68 4.95
N ASN A 14 -8.11 5.75 4.42
CA ASN A 14 -9.49 5.59 4.87
C ASN A 14 -9.52 5.11 6.33
N GLU A 15 -10.65 5.29 7.04
CA GLU A 15 -10.80 4.94 8.46
C GLU A 15 -10.44 3.48 8.78
N SER A 16 -10.65 2.56 7.84
CA SER A 16 -10.28 1.14 8.01
C SER A 16 -8.82 0.82 7.67
N GLU A 17 -8.00 1.79 7.35
CA GLU A 17 -6.57 1.65 7.02
C GLU A 17 -6.27 0.68 5.87
N THR A 18 -7.17 0.58 4.89
CA THR A 18 -7.08 -0.39 3.80
C THR A 18 -6.76 0.21 2.44
N VAL A 19 -6.95 1.52 2.27
CA VAL A 19 -6.80 2.23 0.99
C VAL A 19 -6.17 3.59 1.22
N LEU A 20 -5.19 3.96 0.37
CA LEU A 20 -4.74 5.34 0.24
C LEU A 20 -5.77 6.17 -0.51
N ARG A 21 -6.04 7.36 0.02
CA ARG A 21 -6.86 8.40 -0.58
C ARG A 21 -5.99 9.58 -0.97
N GLU A 22 -6.33 10.24 -2.03
CA GLU A 22 -5.65 11.45 -2.48
C GLU A 22 -6.62 12.63 -2.48
N GLU A 23 -6.17 13.74 -1.90
CA GLU A 23 -6.89 15.01 -1.86
C GLU A 23 -6.11 16.08 -2.63
N PRO A 24 -6.78 16.94 -3.40
CA PRO A 24 -6.11 18.01 -4.14
C PRO A 24 -5.28 18.90 -3.22
N TYR A 25 -4.07 19.25 -3.68
CA TYR A 25 -3.18 20.15 -2.97
C TYR A 25 -2.68 21.25 -3.91
N SER A 26 -2.78 22.50 -3.47
CA SER A 26 -2.24 23.66 -4.16
C SER A 26 -1.20 24.33 -3.25
N PRO A 27 0.11 24.24 -3.59
CA PRO A 27 1.15 24.90 -2.81
C PRO A 27 1.06 26.43 -2.96
N GLY A 28 1.46 27.16 -1.93
CA GLY A 28 1.59 28.61 -2.01
C GLY A 28 2.71 29.06 -2.96
N GLU A 29 3.75 28.23 -3.08
CA GLU A 29 4.85 28.38 -4.04
C GLU A 29 5.26 27.00 -4.58
N GLU A 30 5.54 26.92 -5.89
CA GLU A 30 5.99 25.67 -6.54
C GLU A 30 7.52 25.53 -6.52
N THR A 31 8.17 25.88 -5.40
CA THR A 31 9.60 25.61 -5.18
C THR A 31 9.79 24.39 -4.28
N ALA A 32 10.86 23.63 -4.50
CA ALA A 32 11.14 22.44 -3.71
C ALA A 32 11.25 22.76 -2.21
N ASP A 33 11.96 23.84 -1.85
CA ASP A 33 12.14 24.25 -0.45
C ASP A 33 10.82 24.60 0.24
N PHE A 34 9.95 25.36 -0.43
CA PHE A 34 8.63 25.69 0.10
C PHE A 34 7.76 24.44 0.25
N MET A 35 7.66 23.63 -0.80
CA MET A 35 6.80 22.46 -0.81
C MET A 35 7.23 21.41 0.21
N VAL A 36 8.54 21.14 0.36
CA VAL A 36 9.04 20.22 1.40
C VAL A 36 8.62 20.69 2.78
N LYS A 37 8.82 21.98 3.09
CA LYS A 37 8.47 22.54 4.39
C LYS A 37 6.96 22.50 4.66
N ASP A 38 6.15 22.91 3.68
CA ASP A 38 4.68 22.93 3.83
C ASP A 38 4.11 21.53 3.97
N LEU A 39 4.54 20.58 3.14
CA LEU A 39 4.09 19.19 3.21
C LEU A 39 4.57 18.48 4.48
N MET A 40 5.78 18.77 4.98
CA MET A 40 6.22 18.29 6.30
C MET A 40 5.37 18.81 7.43
N GLN A 41 4.99 20.09 7.38
CA GLN A 41 4.09 20.67 8.37
C GLN A 41 2.71 20.00 8.34
N LYS A 42 2.14 19.79 7.15
CA LYS A 42 0.85 19.11 6.98
C LYS A 42 0.89 17.66 7.45
N LEU A 43 1.94 16.92 7.10
CA LEU A 43 2.14 15.54 7.57
C LEU A 43 2.27 15.49 9.09
N GLY A 44 2.98 16.44 9.70
CA GLY A 44 3.19 16.51 11.15
C GLY A 44 1.98 17.00 11.93
N SER A 45 1.07 17.79 11.32
CA SER A 45 -0.17 18.26 12.00
C SER A 45 -1.17 17.14 12.21
N LYS A 46 -1.10 16.10 11.37
CA LYS A 46 -2.02 14.94 11.41
C LYS A 46 -3.49 15.29 11.18
N ASP A 47 -3.77 16.48 10.67
CA ASP A 47 -5.09 16.85 10.22
C ASP A 47 -5.51 15.98 9.02
N ALA A 48 -6.75 15.53 9.03
CA ALA A 48 -7.31 14.73 7.94
C ALA A 48 -8.74 15.17 7.62
N PRO A 49 -9.18 15.04 6.35
CA PRO A 49 -10.57 15.27 5.97
C PRO A 49 -11.54 14.31 6.67
N ASP A 50 -12.82 14.67 6.68
CA ASP A 50 -13.88 13.81 7.23
C ASP A 50 -13.89 12.42 6.54
N GLY A 51 -13.90 11.36 7.33
CA GLY A 51 -13.86 9.97 6.86
C GLY A 51 -12.48 9.46 6.45
N GLU A 52 -11.44 10.24 6.71
CA GLU A 52 -10.05 9.87 6.46
C GLU A 52 -9.22 10.00 7.73
N ILE A 53 -8.06 9.36 7.73
CA ILE A 53 -7.10 9.47 8.81
C ILE A 53 -5.71 9.84 8.26
N SER A 54 -4.95 10.53 9.10
CA SER A 54 -3.57 10.89 8.77
C SER A 54 -2.70 9.68 8.49
N LEU A 55 -1.72 9.83 7.60
CA LEU A 55 -0.69 8.82 7.37
C LEU A 55 0.09 8.50 8.63
N LEU A 56 0.44 9.49 9.45
CA LEU A 56 1.14 9.28 10.72
C LEU A 56 0.14 9.07 11.87
N PRO A 57 0.29 7.98 12.64
CA PRO A 57 -0.43 7.82 13.91
C PRO A 57 -0.16 8.96 14.91
N GLU A 58 -1.05 9.15 15.86
CA GLU A 58 -0.97 10.24 16.86
C GLU A 58 0.34 10.22 17.67
N ASP A 59 0.88 9.04 17.98
CA ASP A 59 2.09 8.88 18.76
C ASP A 59 3.39 8.96 17.93
N VAL A 60 3.29 9.00 16.59
CA VAL A 60 4.47 9.12 15.70
C VAL A 60 4.74 10.59 15.41
N SER A 61 5.98 11.02 15.55
CA SER A 61 6.43 12.37 15.21
C SER A 61 7.58 12.36 14.19
N ILE A 62 7.73 13.47 13.50
CA ILE A 62 8.90 13.74 12.64
C ILE A 62 9.95 14.41 13.53
N ASN A 63 11.12 13.74 13.69
CA ASN A 63 12.24 14.28 14.48
C ASN A 63 13.03 15.32 13.68
N SER A 64 13.31 15.00 12.42
CA SER A 64 14.07 15.85 11.50
C SER A 64 13.86 15.43 10.05
N TYR A 65 14.20 16.30 9.12
CA TYR A 65 14.31 15.97 7.70
C TYR A 65 15.42 16.77 7.04
N GLU A 66 15.98 16.24 5.97
CA GLU A 66 17.06 16.86 5.21
C GLU A 66 16.95 16.52 3.73
N VAL A 67 17.18 17.52 2.86
CA VAL A 67 17.28 17.33 1.42
C VAL A 67 18.75 17.26 1.02
N GLN A 68 19.16 16.13 0.45
CA GLN A 68 20.52 15.88 -0.05
C GLN A 68 20.47 15.69 -1.56
N LYS A 69 20.62 16.75 -2.33
CA LYS A 69 20.43 16.80 -3.78
C LYS A 69 18.97 16.44 -4.14
N ASP A 70 18.74 15.26 -4.71
CA ASP A 70 17.45 14.72 -5.11
C ASP A 70 16.83 13.73 -4.10
N LEU A 71 17.50 13.50 -2.98
CA LEU A 71 17.09 12.61 -1.90
C LEU A 71 16.54 13.40 -0.72
N LEU A 72 15.32 13.11 -0.31
CA LEU A 72 14.74 13.57 0.95
C LEU A 72 14.89 12.48 2.00
N VAL A 73 15.61 12.76 3.08
CA VAL A 73 15.72 11.88 4.25
C VAL A 73 14.79 12.38 5.34
N ILE A 74 13.96 11.50 5.91
CA ILE A 74 13.02 11.83 7.00
C ILE A 74 13.32 10.91 8.18
N ASP A 75 13.58 11.49 9.36
CA ASP A 75 13.72 10.73 10.61
C ASP A 75 12.43 10.81 11.42
N PHE A 76 11.86 9.65 11.70
CA PHE A 76 10.67 9.51 12.53
C PHE A 76 11.02 9.09 13.96
N SER A 77 10.12 9.37 14.90
CA SER A 77 10.24 8.90 16.27
C SER A 77 10.17 7.36 16.35
N LYS A 78 10.67 6.79 17.43
CA LYS A 78 10.73 5.32 17.64
C LYS A 78 9.34 4.66 17.62
N GLU A 79 8.30 5.43 17.88
CA GLU A 79 6.89 5.01 17.81
C GLU A 79 6.50 4.52 16.41
N TYR A 80 7.16 5.00 15.35
CA TYR A 80 6.97 4.51 13.98
C TYR A 80 7.07 2.98 13.89
N SER A 81 8.00 2.37 14.62
CA SER A 81 8.19 0.91 14.65
C SER A 81 7.05 0.13 15.33
N LYS A 82 6.12 0.81 16.01
CA LYS A 82 4.97 0.16 16.66
C LYS A 82 3.80 -0.07 15.72
N MET A 83 3.80 0.53 14.54
CA MET A 83 2.76 0.31 13.54
C MET A 83 2.66 -1.17 13.14
N SER A 84 1.45 -1.63 12.80
CA SER A 84 1.27 -2.92 12.15
C SER A 84 2.01 -2.93 10.81
N LYS A 85 2.41 -4.09 10.33
CA LYS A 85 3.19 -4.21 9.07
C LYS A 85 2.45 -3.59 7.87
N ILE A 86 1.14 -3.82 7.76
CA ILE A 86 0.33 -3.23 6.68
C ILE A 86 0.23 -1.73 6.85
N ARG A 87 -0.06 -1.23 8.07
CA ARG A 87 -0.12 0.20 8.34
C ARG A 87 1.19 0.89 7.99
N GLU A 88 2.33 0.31 8.39
CA GLU A 88 3.66 0.84 8.08
C GLU A 88 3.88 0.98 6.57
N VAL A 89 3.61 -0.07 5.79
CA VAL A 89 3.83 -0.05 4.34
C VAL A 89 2.91 0.95 3.65
N MET A 90 1.65 1.07 4.06
CA MET A 90 0.72 2.06 3.49
C MET A 90 1.08 3.49 3.88
N THR A 91 1.48 3.72 5.13
CA THR A 91 2.00 5.02 5.59
C THR A 91 3.25 5.40 4.78
N ARG A 92 4.19 4.48 4.64
CA ARG A 92 5.42 4.67 3.90
C ARG A 92 5.17 5.02 2.45
N ASP A 93 4.26 4.30 1.80
CA ASP A 93 3.88 4.59 0.42
C ASP A 93 3.23 5.97 0.27
N GLY A 94 2.24 6.30 1.09
CA GLY A 94 1.59 7.61 1.05
C GLY A 94 2.56 8.77 1.27
N VAL A 95 3.50 8.63 2.23
CA VAL A 95 4.55 9.63 2.48
C VAL A 95 5.48 9.75 1.28
N VAL A 96 5.95 8.64 0.72
CA VAL A 96 6.81 8.65 -0.47
C VAL A 96 6.11 9.30 -1.66
N GLN A 97 4.85 8.93 -1.94
CA GLN A 97 4.05 9.54 -3.00
C GLN A 97 3.88 11.04 -2.80
N THR A 98 3.64 11.49 -1.56
CA THR A 98 3.52 12.92 -1.22
C THR A 98 4.77 13.70 -1.61
N PHE A 99 5.95 13.20 -1.30
CA PHE A 99 7.19 13.95 -1.52
C PHE A 99 7.79 13.77 -2.91
N LEU A 100 7.56 12.66 -3.60
CA LEU A 100 8.06 12.45 -4.96
C LEU A 100 7.37 13.33 -6.03
N GLN A 101 6.24 13.97 -5.70
CA GLN A 101 5.63 14.93 -6.61
C GLN A 101 6.29 16.32 -6.58
N ILE A 102 7.18 16.58 -5.61
CA ILE A 102 7.92 17.84 -5.49
C ILE A 102 8.99 17.92 -6.59
N PRO A 103 9.12 19.04 -7.31
CA PRO A 103 10.21 19.24 -8.25
C PRO A 103 11.58 18.95 -7.61
N ASP A 104 12.44 18.29 -8.36
CA ASP A 104 13.82 17.93 -7.96
C ASP A 104 13.95 16.89 -6.82
N ILE A 105 12.86 16.41 -6.22
CA ILE A 105 12.88 15.27 -5.29
C ILE A 105 12.54 13.98 -6.05
N HIS A 106 13.51 13.09 -6.20
CA HIS A 106 13.35 11.84 -6.94
C HIS A 106 13.45 10.59 -6.06
N LYS A 107 13.89 10.77 -4.82
CA LYS A 107 14.09 9.70 -3.85
C LYS A 107 13.68 10.14 -2.45
N VAL A 108 13.16 9.20 -1.67
CA VAL A 108 12.85 9.41 -0.25
C VAL A 108 13.45 8.26 0.55
N GLN A 109 14.03 8.56 1.69
CA GLN A 109 14.57 7.56 2.63
C GLN A 109 14.09 7.84 4.04
N PHE A 110 13.79 6.79 4.79
CA PHE A 110 13.36 6.91 6.17
C PHE A 110 14.42 6.37 7.12
N THR A 111 14.57 7.10 8.24
CA THR A 111 15.21 6.60 9.45
C THR A 111 14.20 6.65 10.60
N VAL A 112 14.42 5.86 11.64
CA VAL A 112 13.57 5.78 12.82
C VAL A 112 14.46 5.89 14.05
N GLY A 113 14.36 7.01 14.77
CA GLY A 113 15.25 7.31 15.90
C GLY A 113 16.72 7.34 15.48
N GLY A 114 17.01 7.85 14.29
CA GLY A 114 18.35 7.94 13.72
C GLY A 114 18.92 6.63 13.16
N GLN A 115 18.16 5.54 13.15
CA GLN A 115 18.58 4.25 12.56
C GLN A 115 17.86 4.00 11.24
N PRO A 116 18.51 3.34 10.25
CA PRO A 116 17.84 2.98 9.00
C PRO A 116 16.54 2.20 9.22
N LEU A 117 15.49 2.54 8.45
CA LEU A 117 14.26 1.77 8.46
C LEU A 117 14.51 0.37 7.92
N THR A 118 13.99 -0.64 8.62
CA THR A 118 14.03 -2.05 8.17
C THR A 118 12.64 -2.58 7.87
N ASN A 119 12.55 -3.47 6.89
CA ASN A 119 11.32 -4.16 6.52
C ASN A 119 10.99 -5.31 7.49
N SER A 120 9.89 -6.05 7.23
CA SER A 120 9.46 -7.18 8.05
C SER A 120 10.44 -8.37 8.08
N ARG A 121 11.49 -8.36 7.23
CA ARG A 121 12.58 -9.35 7.22
C ARG A 121 13.85 -8.83 7.86
N ASN A 122 13.82 -7.69 8.56
CA ASN A 122 14.97 -7.00 9.14
C ASN A 122 16.03 -6.59 8.10
N GLN A 123 15.63 -6.34 6.86
CA GLN A 123 16.50 -5.82 5.82
C GLN A 123 16.28 -4.30 5.73
N GLU A 124 17.35 -3.56 5.52
CA GLU A 124 17.28 -2.11 5.30
C GLU A 124 16.42 -1.80 4.06
N VAL A 125 15.49 -0.86 4.20
CA VAL A 125 14.62 -0.41 3.10
C VAL A 125 15.40 0.48 2.13
N GLY A 126 16.20 1.39 2.65
CA GLY A 126 17.03 2.31 1.85
C GLY A 126 16.24 3.38 1.11
N GLU A 127 16.77 3.81 -0.03
CA GLU A 127 16.16 4.83 -0.89
C GLU A 127 14.94 4.26 -1.62
N MET A 128 13.85 5.03 -1.62
CA MET A 128 12.58 4.67 -2.26
C MET A 128 12.27 5.63 -3.41
N THR A 129 11.74 5.08 -4.48
CA THR A 129 11.31 5.80 -5.68
C THR A 129 9.85 5.47 -6.01
N SER A 130 9.28 6.07 -7.07
CA SER A 130 7.94 5.74 -7.56
C SER A 130 7.74 4.25 -7.85
N ASP A 131 8.81 3.53 -8.21
CA ASP A 131 8.75 2.11 -8.54
C ASP A 131 8.87 1.18 -7.31
N THR A 132 9.09 1.75 -6.12
CA THR A 132 9.23 0.98 -4.87
C THR A 132 7.93 0.28 -4.49
N PHE A 133 6.79 0.88 -4.80
CA PHE A 133 5.48 0.37 -4.43
C PHE A 133 4.67 -0.03 -5.66
N ALA A 134 4.18 -1.26 -5.68
CA ALA A 134 3.20 -1.71 -6.66
C ALA A 134 1.80 -1.56 -6.07
N GLN A 135 1.15 -0.43 -6.34
CA GLN A 135 -0.21 -0.15 -5.91
C GLN A 135 -1.20 -0.09 -7.07
N TYR A 136 -2.45 -0.36 -6.70
CA TYR A 136 -3.61 -0.04 -7.51
C TYR A 136 -4.01 1.43 -7.31
N THR A 137 -3.70 2.30 -8.28
CA THR A 137 -4.04 3.73 -8.22
C THR A 137 -5.40 4.07 -8.82
N GLY A 138 -6.09 3.12 -9.46
CA GLY A 138 -7.39 3.36 -10.09
C GLY A 138 -7.40 4.28 -11.31
N LYS A 139 -6.26 4.82 -11.70
CA LYS A 139 -6.16 5.87 -12.73
C LYS A 139 -6.22 5.36 -14.18
N ASP A 140 -5.93 4.08 -14.43
CA ASP A 140 -6.02 3.49 -15.78
C ASP A 140 -7.46 3.04 -16.08
N LYS A 141 -8.29 3.97 -16.54
CA LYS A 141 -9.75 3.78 -16.63
C LYS A 141 -10.22 2.76 -17.67
N GLU A 142 -9.40 2.30 -18.65
CA GLU A 142 -9.97 1.56 -19.79
C GLU A 142 -9.14 0.39 -20.34
N SER A 143 -8.04 -0.04 -19.70
CA SER A 143 -7.29 -1.17 -20.22
C SER A 143 -7.46 -2.43 -19.39
N TYR A 144 -7.75 -3.55 -20.09
CA TYR A 144 -7.88 -4.86 -19.49
C TYR A 144 -6.70 -5.75 -19.89
N ARG A 145 -6.42 -6.74 -19.06
CA ARG A 145 -5.50 -7.85 -19.33
C ARG A 145 -6.26 -9.17 -19.33
N TYR A 146 -5.70 -10.10 -20.07
CA TYR A 146 -6.14 -11.48 -20.05
C TYR A 146 -4.94 -12.35 -19.74
N ASP A 147 -4.92 -12.95 -18.56
CA ASP A 147 -3.83 -13.79 -18.10
C ASP A 147 -4.35 -15.16 -17.67
N THR A 148 -3.48 -16.15 -17.75
CA THR A 148 -3.74 -17.50 -17.26
C THR A 148 -3.06 -17.67 -15.90
N PHE A 149 -3.85 -18.00 -14.88
CA PHE A 149 -3.38 -18.26 -13.53
C PHE A 149 -3.48 -19.74 -13.18
N THR A 150 -2.46 -20.25 -12.51
CA THR A 150 -2.50 -21.57 -11.88
C THR A 150 -2.81 -21.39 -10.40
N LEU A 151 -3.93 -21.95 -9.97
CA LEU A 151 -4.43 -21.90 -8.59
C LEU A 151 -4.38 -23.30 -7.99
N TYR A 152 -4.24 -23.38 -6.67
CA TYR A 152 -4.21 -24.64 -5.96
C TYR A 152 -5.32 -24.69 -4.93
N PHE A 153 -6.11 -25.75 -4.99
CA PHE A 153 -7.21 -26.04 -4.10
C PHE A 153 -6.98 -27.36 -3.36
N MET A 154 -7.78 -27.69 -2.36
CA MET A 154 -7.68 -28.97 -1.65
C MET A 154 -8.34 -30.08 -2.47
N ASP A 155 -7.80 -31.29 -2.37
CA ASP A 155 -8.49 -32.52 -2.84
C ASP A 155 -9.65 -32.88 -1.89
N LYS A 156 -10.45 -33.86 -2.29
CA LYS A 156 -11.59 -34.36 -1.51
C LYS A 156 -11.26 -34.87 -0.10
N ASN A 157 -9.99 -35.12 0.18
CA ASN A 157 -9.54 -35.63 1.49
C ASN A 157 -8.93 -34.49 2.34
N GLY A 158 -8.79 -33.28 1.79
CA GLY A 158 -8.12 -32.16 2.47
C GLY A 158 -6.63 -32.36 2.70
N LYS A 159 -5.99 -33.32 2.02
CA LYS A 159 -4.59 -33.71 2.27
C LYS A 159 -3.61 -33.24 1.21
N ASN A 160 -4.08 -33.03 -0.01
CA ASN A 160 -3.22 -32.61 -1.11
C ASN A 160 -3.78 -31.39 -1.80
N LEU A 161 -2.89 -30.64 -2.43
CA LEU A 161 -3.27 -29.54 -3.31
C LEU A 161 -3.45 -30.07 -4.73
N VAL A 162 -4.56 -29.70 -5.35
CA VAL A 162 -4.91 -29.97 -6.74
C VAL A 162 -4.90 -28.68 -7.53
N LYS A 163 -4.42 -28.76 -8.76
CA LYS A 163 -4.21 -27.59 -9.62
C LYS A 163 -5.44 -27.31 -10.48
N GLU A 164 -5.87 -26.05 -10.51
CA GLU A 164 -6.77 -25.50 -11.51
C GLU A 164 -6.08 -24.41 -12.31
N THR A 165 -6.36 -24.36 -13.61
CA THR A 165 -5.88 -23.29 -14.49
C THR A 165 -7.06 -22.43 -14.90
N ARG A 166 -6.96 -21.10 -14.65
CA ARG A 166 -8.02 -20.16 -14.98
C ARG A 166 -7.51 -19.05 -15.88
N ASN A 167 -8.30 -18.79 -16.91
CA ASN A 167 -8.13 -17.62 -17.76
C ASN A 167 -8.98 -16.50 -17.17
N VAL A 168 -8.35 -15.40 -16.79
CA VAL A 168 -9.01 -14.28 -16.10
C VAL A 168 -8.83 -13.00 -16.90
N TYR A 169 -9.95 -12.33 -17.15
CA TYR A 169 -10.01 -11.01 -17.75
C TYR A 169 -10.19 -9.99 -16.63
N TYR A 170 -9.24 -9.09 -16.45
CA TYR A 170 -9.24 -8.14 -15.33
C TYR A 170 -8.66 -6.78 -15.74
N ARG A 171 -8.94 -5.74 -14.96
CA ARG A 171 -8.41 -4.41 -15.23
C ARG A 171 -6.89 -4.40 -15.07
N ARG A 172 -6.18 -3.78 -16.01
CA ARG A 172 -4.72 -3.68 -16.01
C ARG A 172 -4.16 -3.02 -14.75
N SER A 173 -4.93 -2.14 -14.15
CA SER A 173 -4.62 -1.45 -12.89
C SER A 173 -4.62 -2.36 -11.66
N LEU A 174 -5.26 -3.54 -11.69
CA LEU A 174 -5.23 -4.48 -10.56
C LEU A 174 -3.89 -5.21 -10.50
N PRO A 175 -3.23 -5.25 -9.32
CA PRO A 175 -2.08 -6.13 -9.10
C PRO A 175 -2.45 -7.59 -9.35
N LYS A 176 -1.55 -8.35 -9.98
CA LYS A 176 -1.78 -9.79 -10.22
C LYS A 176 -2.01 -10.57 -8.93
N GLU A 177 -1.31 -10.19 -7.87
CA GLU A 177 -1.44 -10.77 -6.53
C GLU A 177 -2.88 -10.65 -6.01
N ARG A 178 -3.50 -9.49 -6.18
CA ARG A 178 -4.89 -9.28 -5.81
C ARG A 178 -5.83 -10.17 -6.64
N VAL A 179 -5.61 -10.24 -7.94
CA VAL A 179 -6.43 -11.07 -8.85
C VAL A 179 -6.35 -12.55 -8.44
N VAL A 180 -5.14 -13.06 -8.16
CA VAL A 180 -4.95 -14.44 -7.67
C VAL A 180 -5.71 -14.69 -6.38
N LEU A 181 -5.61 -13.80 -5.40
CA LEU A 181 -6.31 -13.92 -4.12
C LEU A 181 -7.83 -13.89 -4.26
N GLU A 182 -8.34 -13.00 -5.11
CA GLU A 182 -9.78 -12.94 -5.41
C GLU A 182 -10.29 -14.21 -6.12
N GLN A 183 -9.46 -14.82 -6.99
CA GLN A 183 -9.81 -16.09 -7.61
C GLN A 183 -9.78 -17.27 -6.63
N LEU A 184 -8.84 -17.28 -5.68
CA LEU A 184 -8.80 -18.27 -4.59
C LEU A 184 -10.01 -18.11 -3.66
N ALA A 185 -10.37 -16.87 -3.29
CA ALA A 185 -11.53 -16.58 -2.46
C ALA A 185 -12.88 -16.96 -3.11
N LYS A 186 -12.95 -16.96 -4.46
CA LYS A 186 -14.12 -17.48 -5.19
C LYS A 186 -14.29 -18.99 -5.08
N GLY A 187 -13.29 -19.70 -4.58
CA GLY A 187 -13.30 -21.14 -4.46
C GLY A 187 -13.02 -21.89 -5.78
N PRO A 188 -13.00 -23.24 -5.74
CA PRO A 188 -12.74 -24.09 -6.90
C PRO A 188 -13.91 -24.08 -7.91
N MET A 189 -13.60 -24.38 -9.17
CA MET A 189 -14.58 -24.54 -10.25
C MET A 189 -14.72 -26.00 -10.70
N GLU A 190 -13.74 -26.85 -10.38
CA GLU A 190 -13.76 -28.26 -10.76
C GLU A 190 -14.38 -29.11 -9.66
N GLU A 191 -15.17 -30.10 -10.05
CA GLU A 191 -15.81 -31.03 -9.12
C GLU A 191 -14.77 -31.86 -8.37
N GLY A 192 -14.97 -32.01 -7.07
CA GLY A 192 -14.02 -32.74 -6.19
C GLY A 192 -12.85 -31.89 -5.69
N HIS A 193 -12.82 -30.62 -6.02
CA HIS A 193 -11.89 -29.66 -5.43
C HIS A 193 -12.59 -28.86 -4.33
N TYR A 194 -11.85 -28.44 -3.32
CA TYR A 194 -12.37 -27.73 -2.15
C TYR A 194 -11.55 -26.45 -1.89
N ALA A 195 -12.23 -25.45 -1.35
CA ALA A 195 -11.62 -24.16 -1.09
C ALA A 195 -10.44 -24.26 -0.11
N THR A 196 -9.38 -23.51 -0.38
CA THR A 196 -8.21 -23.34 0.49
C THR A 196 -8.29 -22.06 1.32
N ILE A 197 -9.27 -21.22 1.04
CA ILE A 197 -9.57 -19.99 1.78
C ILE A 197 -11.00 -20.11 2.30
N PRO A 198 -11.28 -19.75 3.56
CA PRO A 198 -12.64 -19.83 4.12
C PRO A 198 -13.65 -19.06 3.28
N ASP A 199 -14.87 -19.56 3.22
CA ASP A 199 -15.99 -18.86 2.58
C ASP A 199 -16.19 -17.48 3.21
N SER A 200 -16.61 -16.51 2.40
CA SER A 200 -16.78 -15.11 2.84
C SER A 200 -15.50 -14.38 3.21
N SER A 201 -14.32 -14.95 2.93
CA SER A 201 -13.06 -14.21 3.01
C SER A 201 -13.01 -13.11 1.97
N LEU A 202 -12.73 -11.87 2.40
CA LEU A 202 -12.62 -10.70 1.53
C LEU A 202 -11.19 -10.15 1.55
N VAL A 203 -10.65 -9.89 0.36
CA VAL A 203 -9.36 -9.20 0.20
C VAL A 203 -9.62 -7.70 0.33
N LEU A 204 -9.25 -7.11 1.45
CA LEU A 204 -9.44 -5.69 1.74
C LEU A 204 -8.40 -4.84 1.03
N SER A 205 -7.12 -5.20 1.14
CA SER A 205 -6.04 -4.54 0.42
C SER A 205 -4.89 -5.49 0.10
N VAL A 206 -4.17 -5.17 -0.98
CA VAL A 206 -2.92 -5.85 -1.37
C VAL A 206 -1.92 -4.78 -1.76
N ILE A 207 -0.75 -4.80 -1.16
CA ILE A 207 0.35 -3.90 -1.49
C ILE A 207 1.65 -4.69 -1.55
N THR A 208 2.46 -4.44 -2.56
CA THR A 208 3.79 -5.07 -2.69
C THR A 208 4.88 -4.01 -2.54
N ALA A 209 5.78 -4.23 -1.59
CA ALA A 209 6.96 -3.41 -1.37
C ALA A 209 8.14 -4.30 -0.93
N ASP A 210 9.35 -3.95 -1.29
CA ASP A 210 10.57 -4.66 -0.88
C ASP A 210 10.55 -6.17 -1.22
N ARG A 211 9.88 -6.56 -2.32
CA ARG A 211 9.59 -7.96 -2.72
C ARG A 211 8.77 -8.73 -1.67
N ILE A 212 7.98 -8.03 -0.87
CA ILE A 212 7.05 -8.60 0.09
C ILE A 212 5.65 -8.18 -0.32
N CYS A 213 4.74 -9.15 -0.42
CA CYS A 213 3.33 -8.89 -0.65
C CYS A 213 2.61 -8.84 0.70
N TYR A 214 2.06 -7.68 1.04
CA TYR A 214 1.26 -7.48 2.25
C TYR A 214 -0.21 -7.58 1.88
N ILE A 215 -0.91 -8.50 2.52
CA ILE A 215 -2.31 -8.81 2.25
C ILE A 215 -3.12 -8.52 3.51
N ASN A 216 -4.14 -7.68 3.37
CA ASN A 216 -5.13 -7.46 4.42
C ASN A 216 -6.43 -8.16 4.02
N MET A 217 -6.91 -9.04 4.88
CA MET A 217 -8.16 -9.77 4.70
C MET A 217 -9.11 -9.47 5.87
N ASN A 218 -10.41 -9.69 5.65
CA ASN A 218 -11.39 -9.58 6.74
C ASN A 218 -11.15 -10.63 7.84
N SER A 219 -11.80 -10.45 8.99
CA SER A 219 -11.64 -11.34 10.16
C SER A 219 -12.04 -12.80 9.90
N THR A 220 -12.95 -13.04 8.99
CA THR A 220 -13.39 -14.39 8.60
C THR A 220 -12.22 -15.29 8.22
N PHE A 221 -11.23 -14.73 7.51
CA PHE A 221 -10.03 -15.48 7.12
C PHE A 221 -9.28 -16.07 8.32
N ARG A 222 -9.21 -15.33 9.44
CA ARG A 222 -8.53 -15.76 10.66
C ARG A 222 -9.40 -16.71 11.49
N ASP A 223 -10.70 -16.40 11.59
CA ASP A 223 -11.60 -17.02 12.56
C ASP A 223 -12.05 -18.43 12.12
N GLU A 224 -11.97 -18.72 10.81
CA GLU A 224 -12.35 -20.03 10.24
C GLU A 224 -11.15 -20.88 9.82
N THR A 225 -9.90 -20.40 9.98
CA THR A 225 -8.71 -21.25 9.75
C THR A 225 -8.58 -22.27 10.90
N PRO A 226 -8.50 -23.59 10.63
CA PRO A 226 -8.23 -24.59 11.66
C PRO A 226 -6.88 -24.33 12.34
N GLU A 227 -6.81 -24.51 13.65
CA GLU A 227 -5.56 -24.51 14.42
C GLU A 227 -4.62 -25.64 13.99
#